data_ee0b71cfd2279515d4b0f5afc1c0e728
#
_entry.id   ee0b71cfd2279515d4b0f5afc1c0e728
#
_cell.length_a   1.000
_cell.length_b   1.000
_cell.length_c   1.000
_cell.angle_alpha   90.00
_cell.angle_beta   90.00
_cell.angle_gamma   90.00
#
_symmetry.space_group_name_H-M   'P 1'
#
loop_
_entity.id
_entity.type
_entity.pdbx_description
1 polymer ?
#
loop_
_entity_poly.entity_id
_entity_poly.type
_entity_poly.pdbx_seq_one_letter_code
_entity_poly.pdbx_strand_id
1 'polypeptide(L)'
;MDSGTWKIRLIPRKIVDGRYDLWLPGGGVLNLGTKFLYPTPETTLTIPSTARNVISVGAYDSRYLAYADFSGRGYTRVTNEVKPDIAAPGVEIRTAAPQGGYAQRTGTSFAAPFVTGAAALLMEWGIVRGNDQFLYGEKVKAYLRRGARQLPGNVYPNERLGYGVLCVRESLPF
;
A
#
# COMPACT_ATOMS: atom_id res chain seq x y z
N MET A 1 -10.47 -28.33 9.06
CA MET A 1 -9.08 -28.82 8.88
C MET A 1 -8.48 -28.91 10.26
N ASP A 2 -7.89 -30.06 10.61
CA ASP A 2 -7.35 -30.27 11.95
C ASP A 2 -6.13 -29.38 12.20
N SER A 3 -5.91 -29.00 13.46
CA SER A 3 -4.73 -28.22 13.85
C SER A 3 -3.46 -29.07 13.70
N GLY A 4 -2.38 -28.45 13.29
CA GLY A 4 -1.10 -29.14 13.13
C GLY A 4 -0.19 -28.49 12.08
N THR A 5 0.95 -29.13 11.85
CA THR A 5 1.89 -28.70 10.81
C THR A 5 1.57 -29.41 9.51
N TRP A 6 1.21 -28.64 8.50
CA TRP A 6 0.90 -29.11 7.16
C TRP A 6 2.11 -28.89 6.24
N LYS A 7 2.36 -29.85 5.36
CA LYS A 7 3.40 -29.76 4.32
C LYS A 7 2.75 -29.74 2.94
N ILE A 8 3.07 -28.71 2.15
CA ILE A 8 2.71 -28.66 0.74
C ILE A 8 3.91 -29.16 -0.06
N ARG A 9 3.70 -30.20 -0.87
CA ARG A 9 4.72 -30.75 -1.76
C ARG A 9 4.37 -30.42 -3.19
N LEU A 10 5.21 -29.63 -3.86
CA LEU A 10 5.13 -29.40 -5.30
C LEU A 10 5.84 -30.53 -6.04
N ILE A 11 5.14 -31.17 -6.96
CA ILE A 11 5.70 -32.25 -7.79
C ILE A 11 5.83 -31.69 -9.20
N PRO A 12 7.07 -31.38 -9.65
CA PRO A 12 7.28 -30.83 -10.96
C PRO A 12 7.09 -31.92 -12.04
N ARG A 13 6.29 -31.62 -13.07
CA ARG A 13 6.15 -32.48 -14.26
C ARG A 13 6.86 -31.89 -15.48
N LYS A 14 6.71 -30.58 -15.68
CA LYS A 14 7.41 -29.81 -16.69
C LYS A 14 7.71 -28.43 -16.13
N ILE A 15 8.97 -28.04 -16.05
CA ILE A 15 9.42 -26.77 -15.52
C ILE A 15 9.96 -25.95 -16.69
N VAL A 16 9.43 -24.74 -16.87
CA VAL A 16 9.98 -23.72 -17.79
C VAL A 16 10.70 -22.65 -16.96
N ASP A 17 10.05 -22.14 -15.91
CA ASP A 17 10.62 -21.29 -14.86
C ASP A 17 10.19 -21.89 -13.52
N GLY A 18 11.12 -22.28 -12.68
CA GLY A 18 10.86 -22.96 -11.41
C GLY A 18 10.41 -22.03 -10.27
N ARG A 19 10.25 -20.74 -10.53
CA ARG A 19 9.80 -19.79 -9.51
C ARG A 19 8.32 -19.94 -9.21
N TYR A 20 7.97 -19.97 -7.94
CA TYR A 20 6.58 -19.97 -7.46
C TYR A 20 6.45 -19.18 -6.17
N ASP A 21 5.25 -18.73 -5.89
CA ASP A 21 4.90 -18.04 -4.66
C ASP A 21 3.63 -18.64 -4.08
N LEU A 22 3.51 -18.60 -2.75
CA LEU A 22 2.34 -19.03 -2.01
C LEU A 22 1.91 -17.87 -1.10
N TRP A 23 0.64 -17.52 -1.15
CA TRP A 23 0.04 -16.54 -0.26
C TRP A 23 -1.02 -17.20 0.61
N LEU A 24 -1.05 -16.82 1.88
CA LEU A 24 -2.16 -17.14 2.76
C LEU A 24 -3.21 -16.03 2.68
N PRO A 25 -4.51 -16.37 2.75
CA PRO A 25 -5.57 -15.37 2.88
C PRO A 25 -5.32 -14.44 4.07
N GLY A 26 -5.83 -13.20 3.97
CA GLY A 26 -5.77 -12.24 5.06
C GLY A 26 -6.54 -12.66 6.31
N GLY A 27 -6.30 -11.95 7.41
CA GLY A 27 -6.93 -12.25 8.69
C GLY A 27 -8.47 -12.33 8.64
N GLY A 28 -9.04 -13.21 9.43
CA GLY A 28 -10.48 -13.49 9.48
C GLY A 28 -10.94 -14.67 8.62
N VAL A 29 -10.13 -15.12 7.66
CA VAL A 29 -10.41 -16.32 6.84
C VAL A 29 -9.73 -17.56 7.41
N LEU A 30 -8.60 -17.38 8.06
CA LEU A 30 -7.81 -18.45 8.64
C LEU A 30 -7.96 -18.51 10.16
N ASN A 31 -7.76 -19.69 10.74
CA ASN A 31 -7.67 -19.84 12.18
C ASN A 31 -6.50 -19.04 12.75
N LEU A 32 -6.67 -18.55 13.98
CA LEU A 32 -5.61 -17.89 14.72
C LEU A 32 -4.34 -18.75 14.76
N GLY A 33 -3.21 -18.14 14.43
CA GLY A 33 -1.92 -18.84 14.42
C GLY A 33 -1.57 -19.56 13.12
N THR A 34 -2.47 -19.62 12.12
CA THR A 34 -2.12 -20.16 10.80
C THR A 34 -1.12 -19.25 10.09
N LYS A 35 0.07 -19.77 9.81
CA LYS A 35 1.15 -19.03 9.19
C LYS A 35 2.13 -19.95 8.47
N PHE A 36 2.91 -19.43 7.55
CA PHE A 36 4.08 -20.12 7.06
C PHE A 36 5.15 -20.20 8.15
N LEU A 37 5.89 -21.29 8.21
CA LEU A 37 7.01 -21.45 9.15
C LEU A 37 8.17 -20.50 8.80
N TYR A 38 8.40 -20.30 7.51
CA TYR A 38 9.45 -19.42 6.98
C TYR A 38 8.86 -18.45 5.96
N PRO A 39 8.13 -17.41 6.42
CA PRO A 39 7.56 -16.42 5.52
C PRO A 39 8.63 -15.46 5.00
N THR A 40 8.40 -14.90 3.81
CA THR A 40 9.10 -13.71 3.34
C THR A 40 8.17 -12.50 3.46
N PRO A 41 8.66 -11.33 3.86
CA PRO A 41 7.85 -10.11 3.87
C PRO A 41 7.75 -9.47 2.47
N GLU A 42 8.55 -9.90 1.52
CA GLU A 42 8.62 -9.31 0.18
C GLU A 42 7.48 -9.82 -0.71
N THR A 43 7.10 -9.00 -1.70
CA THR A 43 6.06 -9.33 -2.69
C THR A 43 4.72 -9.69 -2.04
N THR A 44 4.33 -8.92 -1.02
CA THR A 44 3.11 -9.16 -0.23
C THR A 44 1.94 -8.24 -0.61
N LEU A 45 2.09 -7.47 -1.69
CA LEU A 45 1.00 -6.68 -2.26
C LEU A 45 -0.05 -7.59 -2.88
N THR A 46 -1.33 -7.26 -2.64
CA THR A 46 -2.47 -8.02 -3.15
C THR A 46 -3.12 -7.34 -4.37
N ILE A 47 -3.93 -8.10 -5.11
CA ILE A 47 -4.79 -7.56 -6.17
C ILE A 47 -5.94 -6.77 -5.51
N PRO A 48 -6.30 -5.57 -6.01
CA PRO A 48 -5.84 -4.90 -7.24
C PRO A 48 -4.63 -3.96 -7.06
N SER A 49 -4.02 -3.89 -5.88
CA SER A 49 -2.94 -2.94 -5.56
C SER A 49 -1.73 -3.05 -6.49
N THR A 50 -1.49 -4.23 -7.08
CA THR A 50 -0.41 -4.48 -8.03
C THR A 50 -0.70 -3.99 -9.45
N ALA A 51 -1.92 -3.55 -9.75
CA ALA A 51 -2.26 -3.04 -11.07
C ALA A 51 -1.51 -1.73 -11.37
N ARG A 52 -1.08 -1.57 -12.63
CA ARG A 52 -0.25 -0.45 -13.05
C ARG A 52 -0.91 0.91 -12.83
N ASN A 53 -2.18 1.04 -13.22
CA ASN A 53 -2.87 2.33 -13.27
C ASN A 53 -3.54 2.73 -11.95
N VAL A 54 -3.51 1.89 -10.92
CA VAL A 54 -4.02 2.26 -9.60
C VAL A 54 -2.96 3.00 -8.78
N ILE A 55 -3.37 3.82 -7.85
CA ILE A 55 -2.52 4.40 -6.82
C ILE A 55 -2.53 3.43 -5.65
N SER A 56 -1.44 2.69 -5.48
CA SER A 56 -1.26 1.74 -4.38
C SER A 56 -0.73 2.47 -3.16
N VAL A 57 -1.39 2.28 -2.02
CA VAL A 57 -1.10 3.02 -0.79
C VAL A 57 -0.58 2.08 0.29
N GLY A 58 0.64 2.33 0.76
CA GLY A 58 1.21 1.71 1.95
C GLY A 58 0.82 2.45 3.23
N ALA A 59 1.09 1.84 4.37
CA ALA A 59 0.87 2.44 5.67
C ALA A 59 2.17 2.71 6.43
N TYR A 60 2.21 3.83 7.14
CA TYR A 60 3.27 4.14 8.10
C TYR A 60 2.68 4.66 9.42
N ASP A 61 3.44 4.57 10.50
CA ASP A 61 3.11 5.20 11.79
C ASP A 61 3.62 6.65 11.76
N SER A 62 2.69 7.60 11.76
CA SER A 62 3.02 9.03 11.68
C SER A 62 3.63 9.60 12.97
N ARG A 63 3.51 8.90 14.11
CA ARG A 63 4.08 9.33 15.40
C ARG A 63 5.59 9.04 15.45
N TYR A 64 6.00 7.89 14.89
CA TYR A 64 7.39 7.45 14.91
C TYR A 64 8.08 7.61 13.55
N LEU A 65 7.34 8.05 12.51
CA LEU A 65 7.80 8.16 11.12
C LEU A 65 8.38 6.83 10.62
N ALA A 66 7.77 5.72 11.02
CA ALA A 66 8.22 4.38 10.75
C ALA A 66 7.25 3.61 9.86
N TYR A 67 7.78 2.74 9.01
CA TYR A 67 6.98 1.80 8.22
C TYR A 67 6.12 0.93 9.15
N ALA A 68 4.88 0.69 8.76
CA ALA A 68 3.98 -0.19 9.51
C ALA A 68 4.13 -1.64 9.03
N ASP A 69 4.58 -2.55 9.88
CA ASP A 69 4.96 -3.92 9.49
C ASP A 69 3.84 -4.75 8.86
N PHE A 70 2.58 -4.41 9.11
CA PHE A 70 1.43 -5.05 8.44
C PHE A 70 1.21 -4.56 7.00
N SER A 71 1.85 -3.47 6.58
CA SER A 71 1.70 -2.93 5.23
C SER A 71 2.36 -3.85 4.21
N GLY A 72 1.66 -4.12 3.10
CA GLY A 72 2.22 -4.92 2.01
C GLY A 72 3.47 -4.28 1.41
N ARG A 73 4.41 -5.11 0.98
CA ARG A 73 5.67 -4.71 0.35
C ARG A 73 5.70 -5.12 -1.11
N GLY A 74 6.26 -4.21 -1.94
CA GLY A 74 6.61 -4.48 -3.32
C GLY A 74 7.92 -5.24 -3.43
N TYR A 75 8.51 -5.31 -4.58
CA TYR A 75 8.00 -4.75 -5.84
C TYR A 75 6.90 -5.65 -6.43
N THR A 76 6.32 -5.24 -7.57
CA THR A 76 5.38 -6.14 -8.28
C THR A 76 6.10 -7.39 -8.77
N ARG A 77 5.43 -8.54 -8.66
CA ARG A 77 6.03 -9.88 -8.89
C ARG A 77 6.58 -10.09 -10.31
N VAL A 78 5.87 -9.60 -11.31
CA VAL A 78 6.19 -9.87 -12.71
C VAL A 78 6.93 -8.72 -13.36
N THR A 79 6.45 -7.48 -13.16
CA THR A 79 6.99 -6.29 -13.82
C THR A 79 8.08 -5.59 -13.04
N ASN A 80 8.29 -6.00 -11.79
CA ASN A 80 9.24 -5.39 -10.86
C ASN A 80 9.06 -3.86 -10.71
N GLU A 81 7.80 -3.40 -10.86
CA GLU A 81 7.47 -1.99 -10.66
C GLU A 81 7.45 -1.62 -9.18
N VAL A 82 7.85 -0.39 -8.90
CA VAL A 82 7.78 0.16 -7.53
C VAL A 82 6.33 0.26 -7.09
N LYS A 83 6.00 -0.47 -6.06
CA LYS A 83 4.75 -0.41 -5.30
C LYS A 83 5.06 -0.65 -3.81
N PRO A 84 4.31 -0.04 -2.87
CA PRO A 84 3.23 0.92 -3.12
C PRO A 84 3.72 2.17 -3.85
N ASP A 85 2.78 2.97 -4.38
CA ASP A 85 3.14 4.26 -5.01
C ASP A 85 3.53 5.30 -3.97
N ILE A 86 2.82 5.29 -2.84
CA ILE A 86 2.98 6.26 -1.76
C ILE A 86 2.53 5.63 -0.45
N ALA A 87 3.02 6.12 0.68
CA ALA A 87 2.52 5.71 1.99
C ALA A 87 1.75 6.86 2.67
N ALA A 88 0.77 6.50 3.50
CA ALA A 88 0.00 7.45 4.30
C ALA A 88 -0.16 6.93 5.73
N PRO A 89 -0.57 7.78 6.70
CA PRO A 89 -0.78 7.35 8.07
C PRO A 89 -1.81 6.22 8.16
N GLY A 90 -1.45 5.11 8.80
CA GLY A 90 -2.31 3.93 8.89
C GLY A 90 -2.35 3.27 10.28
N VAL A 91 -1.71 3.89 11.29
CA VAL A 91 -1.63 3.35 12.65
C VAL A 91 -2.38 4.26 13.60
N GLU A 92 -3.32 3.70 14.37
CA GLU A 92 -4.16 4.40 15.36
C GLU A 92 -4.86 5.65 14.80
N ILE A 93 -5.42 5.51 13.62
CA ILE A 93 -6.15 6.59 12.95
C ILE A 93 -7.51 6.78 13.62
N ARG A 94 -7.78 8.01 14.07
CA ARG A 94 -9.09 8.40 14.59
C ARG A 94 -10.09 8.50 13.44
N THR A 95 -11.11 7.67 13.46
CA THR A 95 -12.12 7.58 12.42
C THR A 95 -13.52 7.46 13.04
N ALA A 96 -14.55 7.69 12.24
CA ALA A 96 -15.94 7.48 12.66
C ALA A 96 -16.17 6.01 13.07
N ALA A 97 -16.93 5.81 14.13
CA ALA A 97 -17.31 4.51 14.64
C ALA A 97 -18.76 4.16 14.27
N PRO A 98 -19.11 2.87 14.13
CA PRO A 98 -20.49 2.44 14.04
C PRO A 98 -21.29 2.97 15.24
N GLN A 99 -22.55 3.34 15.01
CA GLN A 99 -23.47 3.88 16.03
C GLN A 99 -23.07 5.28 16.57
N GLY A 100 -22.15 5.97 15.90
CA GLY A 100 -21.73 7.33 16.25
C GLY A 100 -20.44 7.40 17.06
N GLY A 101 -19.88 8.61 17.18
CA GLY A 101 -18.61 8.86 17.85
C GLY A 101 -17.40 8.49 17.01
N TYR A 102 -16.26 8.28 17.67
CA TYR A 102 -14.98 8.03 17.05
C TYR A 102 -14.28 6.84 17.70
N ALA A 103 -13.48 6.12 16.91
CA ALA A 103 -12.61 5.06 17.38
C ALA A 103 -11.24 5.15 16.70
N GLN A 104 -10.22 4.59 17.34
CA GLN A 104 -8.90 4.41 16.72
C GLN A 104 -8.89 3.10 15.94
N ARG A 105 -8.34 3.14 14.74
CA ARG A 105 -8.21 2.00 13.84
C ARG A 105 -6.83 1.95 13.20
N THR A 106 -6.36 0.74 12.92
CA THR A 106 -5.07 0.49 12.29
C THR A 106 -5.26 -0.38 11.05
N GLY A 107 -4.61 -0.02 9.94
CA GLY A 107 -4.63 -0.76 8.68
C GLY A 107 -4.38 0.13 7.48
N THR A 108 -3.96 -0.46 6.36
CA THR A 108 -3.82 0.25 5.07
C THR A 108 -5.16 0.77 4.55
N SER A 109 -6.29 0.16 4.97
CA SER A 109 -7.65 0.66 4.70
C SER A 109 -7.92 2.03 5.30
N PHE A 110 -7.16 2.44 6.31
CA PHE A 110 -7.24 3.79 6.92
C PHE A 110 -6.18 4.74 6.35
N ALA A 111 -5.15 4.22 5.69
CA ALA A 111 -4.17 5.01 4.95
C ALA A 111 -4.72 5.48 3.58
N ALA A 112 -5.41 4.61 2.87
CA ALA A 112 -5.95 4.89 1.54
C ALA A 112 -6.86 6.14 1.47
N PRO A 113 -7.78 6.41 2.43
CA PRO A 113 -8.62 7.61 2.42
C PRO A 113 -7.85 8.94 2.44
N PHE A 114 -6.66 9.00 3.07
CA PHE A 114 -5.83 10.21 3.02
C PHE A 114 -5.37 10.51 1.60
N VAL A 115 -4.99 9.48 0.86
CA VAL A 115 -4.57 9.64 -0.55
C VAL A 115 -5.76 9.95 -1.44
N THR A 116 -6.95 9.38 -1.16
CA THR A 116 -8.19 9.72 -1.87
C THR A 116 -8.56 11.18 -1.66
N GLY A 117 -8.48 11.68 -0.42
CA GLY A 117 -8.71 13.10 -0.11
C GLY A 117 -7.70 14.02 -0.80
N ALA A 118 -6.42 13.64 -0.81
CA ALA A 118 -5.38 14.37 -1.53
C ALA A 118 -5.64 14.42 -3.04
N ALA A 119 -6.08 13.31 -3.63
CA ALA A 119 -6.46 13.26 -5.04
C ALA A 119 -7.66 14.19 -5.34
N ALA A 120 -8.66 14.23 -4.47
CA ALA A 120 -9.79 15.14 -4.61
C ALA A 120 -9.35 16.61 -4.57
N LEU A 121 -8.45 16.98 -3.66
CA LEU A 121 -7.89 18.34 -3.60
C LEU A 121 -7.09 18.70 -4.85
N LEU A 122 -6.30 17.75 -5.40
CA LEU A 122 -5.60 17.92 -6.67
C LEU A 122 -6.59 18.12 -7.82
N MET A 123 -7.68 17.35 -7.86
CA MET A 123 -8.72 17.49 -8.88
C MET A 123 -9.47 18.81 -8.75
N GLU A 124 -9.77 19.27 -7.54
CA GLU A 124 -10.33 20.61 -7.32
C GLU A 124 -9.39 21.69 -7.85
N TRP A 125 -8.11 21.64 -7.46
CA TRP A 125 -7.11 22.59 -7.93
C TRP A 125 -6.97 22.58 -9.47
N GLY A 126 -6.85 21.39 -10.05
CA GLY A 126 -6.59 21.25 -11.50
C GLY A 126 -7.84 21.52 -12.33
N ILE A 127 -8.88 20.75 -12.13
CA ILE A 127 -10.06 20.73 -12.98
C ILE A 127 -11.01 21.88 -12.63
N VAL A 128 -11.42 22.00 -11.35
CA VAL A 128 -12.44 22.96 -10.95
C VAL A 128 -11.92 24.39 -11.01
N ARG A 129 -10.68 24.62 -10.55
CA ARG A 129 -10.04 25.94 -10.59
C ARG A 129 -9.31 26.24 -11.91
N GLY A 130 -9.30 25.29 -12.85
CA GLY A 130 -8.80 25.48 -14.21
C GLY A 130 -7.28 25.51 -14.36
N ASN A 131 -6.50 25.11 -13.31
CA ASN A 131 -5.04 25.10 -13.37
C ASN A 131 -4.48 23.95 -14.23
N ASP A 132 -5.17 22.81 -14.29
CA ASP A 132 -4.86 21.68 -15.16
C ASP A 132 -6.17 20.97 -15.53
N GLN A 133 -6.85 21.44 -16.55
CA GLN A 133 -8.13 20.90 -16.99
C GLN A 133 -8.06 19.46 -17.53
N PHE A 134 -6.85 19.02 -17.92
CA PHE A 134 -6.59 17.66 -18.39
C PHE A 134 -5.96 16.78 -17.31
N LEU A 135 -6.26 17.07 -16.03
CA LEU A 135 -5.81 16.26 -14.92
C LEU A 135 -6.55 14.92 -14.90
N TYR A 136 -5.83 13.85 -15.17
CA TYR A 136 -6.33 12.47 -15.16
C TYR A 136 -5.54 11.60 -14.17
N GLY A 137 -5.96 10.36 -13.92
CA GLY A 137 -5.43 9.51 -12.88
C GLY A 137 -3.91 9.33 -12.87
N GLU A 138 -3.27 9.19 -14.03
CA GLU A 138 -1.80 9.08 -14.13
C GLU A 138 -1.10 10.39 -13.72
N LYS A 139 -1.66 11.55 -14.06
CA LYS A 139 -1.14 12.84 -13.63
C LYS A 139 -1.30 13.03 -12.12
N VAL A 140 -2.48 12.68 -11.57
CA VAL A 140 -2.71 12.69 -10.11
C VAL A 140 -1.65 11.85 -9.40
N LYS A 141 -1.42 10.63 -9.89
CA LYS A 141 -0.37 9.75 -9.37
C LYS A 141 1.02 10.37 -9.46
N ALA A 142 1.34 11.01 -10.58
CA ALA A 142 2.62 11.68 -10.79
C ALA A 142 2.82 12.84 -9.80
N TYR A 143 1.81 13.68 -9.60
CA TYR A 143 1.86 14.77 -8.62
C TYR A 143 2.04 14.25 -7.19
N LEU A 144 1.31 13.22 -6.79
CA LEU A 144 1.43 12.60 -5.47
C LEU A 144 2.84 12.01 -5.24
N ARG A 145 3.39 11.30 -6.23
CA ARG A 145 4.75 10.75 -6.17
C ARG A 145 5.81 11.84 -6.08
N ARG A 146 5.68 12.89 -6.91
CA ARG A 146 6.61 14.01 -6.94
C ARG A 146 6.63 14.78 -5.62
N GLY A 147 5.46 15.02 -5.04
CA GLY A 147 5.30 15.74 -3.77
C GLY A 147 5.45 14.85 -2.54
N ALA A 148 5.78 13.57 -2.69
CA ALA A 148 5.96 12.67 -1.56
C ALA A 148 7.17 13.07 -0.73
N ARG A 149 7.00 13.19 0.59
CA ARG A 149 8.09 13.51 1.50
C ARG A 149 8.88 12.26 1.83
N GLN A 150 10.18 12.34 1.71
CA GLN A 150 11.09 11.27 2.06
C GLN A 150 11.39 11.28 3.57
N LEU A 151 11.24 10.13 4.22
CA LEU A 151 11.60 9.96 5.63
C LEU A 151 13.10 9.67 5.76
N PRO A 152 13.77 10.22 6.78
CA PRO A 152 15.19 9.96 7.01
C PRO A 152 15.52 8.48 7.12
N GLY A 153 16.74 8.10 6.75
CA GLY A 153 17.23 6.72 6.89
C GLY A 153 16.69 5.74 5.83
N ASN A 154 15.96 6.21 4.81
CA ASN A 154 15.46 5.38 3.73
C ASN A 154 16.00 5.84 2.38
N VAL A 155 16.23 4.88 1.49
CA VAL A 155 16.52 5.15 0.06
C VAL A 155 15.20 5.09 -0.71
N TYR A 156 14.97 5.98 -1.64
CA TYR A 156 13.74 6.08 -2.41
C TYR A 156 14.01 6.00 -3.92
N PRO A 157 13.05 5.44 -4.71
CA PRO A 157 11.86 4.73 -4.24
C PRO A 157 12.21 3.34 -3.64
N ASN A 158 11.34 2.80 -2.77
CA ASN A 158 11.55 1.49 -2.17
C ASN A 158 10.26 0.67 -2.06
N GLU A 159 10.41 -0.60 -1.72
CA GLU A 159 9.32 -1.58 -1.63
C GLU A 159 8.35 -1.36 -0.45
N ARG A 160 8.69 -0.50 0.52
CA ARG A 160 7.92 -0.28 1.75
C ARG A 160 7.07 0.98 1.70
N LEU A 161 7.69 2.09 1.30
CA LEU A 161 7.09 3.43 1.33
C LEU A 161 6.88 3.99 -0.09
N GLY A 162 7.25 3.25 -1.12
CA GLY A 162 7.18 3.70 -2.50
C GLY A 162 8.06 4.92 -2.75
N TYR A 163 7.47 6.00 -3.24
CA TYR A 163 8.15 7.27 -3.50
C TYR A 163 8.27 8.17 -2.26
N GLY A 164 7.63 7.79 -1.15
CA GLY A 164 7.65 8.51 0.12
C GLY A 164 6.29 8.54 0.81
N VAL A 165 6.15 9.38 1.82
CA VAL A 165 4.90 9.58 2.54
C VAL A 165 4.13 10.77 1.97
N LEU A 166 2.81 10.68 2.00
CA LEU A 166 1.90 11.69 1.46
C LEU A 166 2.16 13.07 2.08
N CYS A 167 2.37 14.07 1.23
CA CYS A 167 2.39 15.47 1.59
C CYS A 167 1.54 16.24 0.57
N VAL A 168 0.32 16.60 0.95
CA VAL A 168 -0.62 17.29 0.04
C VAL A 168 -0.06 18.62 -0.43
N ARG A 169 0.57 19.38 0.47
CA ARG A 169 1.17 20.67 0.14
C ARG A 169 2.19 20.58 -0.99
N GLU A 170 3.12 19.63 -0.87
CA GLU A 170 4.20 19.47 -1.86
C GLU A 170 3.70 18.79 -3.15
N SER A 171 2.51 18.15 -3.09
CA SER A 171 1.89 17.54 -4.28
C SER A 171 1.16 18.55 -5.15
N LEU A 172 0.77 19.70 -4.60
CA LEU A 172 0.16 20.79 -5.35
C LEU A 172 1.28 21.60 -6.03
N PRO A 173 1.25 21.75 -7.36
CA PRO A 173 2.19 22.65 -8.05
C PRO A 173 1.75 24.10 -7.86
N PHE A 174 2.52 24.84 -7.08
CA PHE A 174 2.40 26.29 -6.93
C PHE A 174 3.43 27.00 -7.82
#